data_6b505ed4d6e7518a3b04e874edace265
#
_entry.id   6b505ed4d6e7518a3b04e874edace265
#
_cell.length_a   1.000
_cell.length_b   1.000
_cell.length_c   1.000
_cell.angle_alpha   90.00
_cell.angle_beta   90.00
_cell.angle_gamma   90.00
#
_symmetry.space_group_name_H-M   'P 1'
#
loop_
_entity.id
_entity.type
_entity.pdbx_description
1 polymer ?
#
loop_
_entity_poly.entity_id
_entity_poly.type
_entity_poly.pdbx_seq_one_letter_code
_entity_poly.pdbx_strand_id
1 'polypeptide(L)'
;TLAPIGTLSALLIAYPLAYFLAVKVSSKWKIILLVLVIVPFWTSILIRSYAWIFLLGGRGIPALLDVIGIEGVRLINTPFAVLVGIIYGYLPLMVFPIFISLDKLDKRLLEASSDLGAKPWKTFLQITLPLSIPGIATGCMLVFILLMGEYLIPAMLGGGKVFFVGNALVDLFLQSRNWAYGSAVAVTLVVVMLMTVTVYMWLISRLGASREDVS
;
A
#
# COMPACT_ATOMS: atom_id res chain seq x y z
N THR A 1 0.48 -13.75 6.94
CA THR A 1 1.38 -12.80 7.64
C THR A 1 2.03 -11.75 6.73
N LEU A 2 2.00 -11.91 5.39
CA LEU A 2 2.62 -10.96 4.46
C LEU A 2 1.71 -9.78 4.08
N ALA A 3 0.38 -9.91 4.19
CA ALA A 3 -0.54 -8.81 3.89
C ALA A 3 -0.32 -7.58 4.80
N PRO A 4 -0.16 -7.72 6.14
CA PRO A 4 0.18 -6.58 6.99
C PRO A 4 1.53 -5.94 6.62
N ILE A 5 2.54 -6.76 6.31
CA ILE A 5 3.87 -6.28 5.90
C ILE A 5 3.78 -5.52 4.58
N GLY A 6 3.04 -6.07 3.60
CA GLY A 6 2.80 -5.41 2.31
C GLY A 6 2.08 -4.07 2.48
N THR A 7 1.03 -4.03 3.32
CA THR A 7 0.30 -2.80 3.63
C THR A 7 1.19 -1.76 4.30
N LEU A 8 2.00 -2.17 5.29
CA LEU A 8 2.91 -1.27 5.99
C LEU A 8 4.01 -0.75 5.05
N SER A 9 4.57 -1.61 4.20
CA SER A 9 5.57 -1.22 3.21
C SER A 9 5.01 -0.24 2.18
N ALA A 10 3.77 -0.48 1.72
CA ALA A 10 3.08 0.45 0.83
C ALA A 10 2.83 1.79 1.51
N LEU A 11 2.43 1.81 2.79
CA LEU A 11 2.23 3.03 3.57
C LEU A 11 3.52 3.85 3.70
N LEU A 12 4.64 3.20 4.02
CA LEU A 12 5.93 3.86 4.20
C LEU A 12 6.39 4.61 2.93
N ILE A 13 6.03 4.10 1.75
CA ILE A 13 6.37 4.75 0.47
C ILE A 13 5.28 5.73 0.04
N ALA A 14 4.01 5.38 0.23
CA ALA A 14 2.88 6.20 -0.18
C ALA A 14 2.74 7.48 0.65
N TYR A 15 3.04 7.43 1.95
CA TYR A 15 2.87 8.58 2.83
C TYR A 15 3.80 9.76 2.45
N PRO A 16 5.13 9.58 2.28
CA PRO A 16 6.00 10.65 1.82
C PRO A 16 5.59 11.21 0.46
N LEU A 17 5.16 10.35 -0.48
CA LEU A 17 4.68 10.76 -1.79
C LEU A 17 3.40 11.58 -1.68
N ALA A 18 2.40 11.13 -0.92
CA ALA A 18 1.16 11.85 -0.68
C ALA A 18 1.41 13.20 0.02
N TYR A 19 2.30 13.23 1.01
CA TYR A 19 2.70 14.46 1.70
C TYR A 19 3.37 15.45 0.74
N PHE A 20 4.30 15.00 -0.07
CA PHE A 20 4.95 15.82 -1.09
C PHE A 20 3.91 16.44 -2.04
N LEU A 21 3.00 15.63 -2.58
CA LEU A 21 1.95 16.05 -3.50
C LEU A 21 0.98 17.06 -2.85
N ALA A 22 0.56 16.81 -1.60
CA ALA A 22 -0.41 17.66 -0.92
C ALA A 22 0.18 18.98 -0.45
N VAL A 23 1.39 18.96 0.15
CA VAL A 23 1.95 20.11 0.88
C VAL A 23 2.97 20.90 0.06
N LYS A 24 3.82 20.21 -0.72
CA LYS A 24 4.96 20.85 -1.40
C LYS A 24 4.67 21.25 -2.84
N VAL A 25 3.76 20.55 -3.53
CA VAL A 25 3.45 20.78 -4.93
C VAL A 25 2.46 21.93 -5.08
N SER A 26 2.70 22.83 -6.04
CA SER A 26 1.76 23.90 -6.37
C SER A 26 0.47 23.35 -7.00
N SER A 27 -0.65 24.07 -6.81
CA SER A 27 -1.99 23.62 -7.28
C SER A 27 -2.05 23.26 -8.76
N LYS A 28 -1.25 23.91 -9.60
CA LYS A 28 -1.19 23.65 -11.05
C LYS A 28 -0.64 22.26 -11.38
N TRP A 29 0.34 21.79 -10.62
CA TRP A 29 1.03 20.51 -10.86
C TRP A 29 0.42 19.35 -10.09
N LYS A 30 -0.35 19.60 -9.02
CA LYS A 30 -0.97 18.56 -8.21
C LYS A 30 -1.77 17.56 -9.03
N ILE A 31 -2.68 18.07 -9.87
CA ILE A 31 -3.56 17.22 -10.69
C ILE A 31 -2.74 16.39 -11.67
N ILE A 32 -1.77 17.01 -12.34
CA ILE A 32 -0.92 16.31 -13.32
C ILE A 32 -0.15 15.17 -12.65
N LEU A 33 0.48 15.43 -11.50
CA LEU A 33 1.25 14.42 -10.78
C LEU A 33 0.36 13.33 -10.20
N LEU A 34 -0.86 13.67 -9.72
CA LEU A 34 -1.83 12.66 -9.28
C LEU A 34 -2.26 11.75 -10.43
N VAL A 35 -2.56 12.32 -11.60
CA VAL A 35 -2.87 11.53 -12.80
C VAL A 35 -1.71 10.61 -13.14
N LEU A 36 -0.48 11.09 -13.06
CA LEU A 36 0.72 10.31 -13.34
C LEU A 36 0.92 9.15 -12.34
N VAL A 37 0.49 9.31 -11.11
CA VAL A 37 0.46 8.21 -10.11
C VAL A 37 -0.61 7.17 -10.47
N ILE A 38 -1.75 7.59 -11.05
CA ILE A 38 -2.85 6.67 -11.40
C ILE A 38 -2.60 5.94 -12.73
N VAL A 39 -2.01 6.59 -13.73
CA VAL A 39 -1.83 6.04 -15.08
C VAL A 39 -1.29 4.60 -15.07
N PRO A 40 -0.26 4.26 -14.29
CA PRO A 40 0.22 2.88 -14.20
C PRO A 40 -0.82 1.88 -13.67
N PHE A 41 -1.78 2.35 -12.87
CA PHE A 41 -2.82 1.49 -12.33
C PHE A 41 -3.83 1.02 -13.38
N TRP A 42 -4.03 1.78 -14.45
CA TRP A 42 -4.93 1.40 -15.56
C TRP A 42 -4.33 0.32 -16.46
N THR A 43 -3.03 0.06 -16.39
CA THR A 43 -2.43 -1.05 -17.11
C THR A 43 -2.77 -2.38 -16.45
N SER A 44 -2.88 -3.44 -17.26
CA SER A 44 -3.16 -4.79 -16.74
C SER A 44 -2.12 -5.23 -15.69
N ILE A 45 -2.59 -5.84 -14.61
CA ILE A 45 -1.73 -6.40 -13.57
C ILE A 45 -0.78 -7.47 -14.12
N LEU A 46 -1.23 -8.24 -15.12
CA LEU A 46 -0.39 -9.24 -15.81
C LEU A 46 0.78 -8.58 -16.50
N ILE A 47 0.53 -7.54 -17.32
CA ILE A 47 1.58 -6.82 -18.04
C ILE A 47 2.59 -6.24 -17.07
N ARG A 48 2.14 -5.63 -15.98
CA ARG A 48 3.00 -5.11 -14.93
C ARG A 48 3.84 -6.19 -14.26
N SER A 49 3.24 -7.34 -13.97
CA SER A 49 3.96 -8.46 -13.35
C SER A 49 5.02 -9.03 -14.28
N TYR A 50 4.74 -9.15 -15.58
CA TYR A 50 5.75 -9.56 -16.58
C TYR A 50 6.89 -8.54 -16.69
N ALA A 51 6.59 -7.25 -16.67
CA ALA A 51 7.63 -6.22 -16.66
C ALA A 51 8.54 -6.35 -15.42
N TRP A 52 7.97 -6.61 -14.25
CA TRP A 52 8.75 -6.86 -13.03
C TRP A 52 9.56 -8.16 -13.08
N ILE A 53 9.03 -9.24 -13.68
CA ILE A 53 9.79 -10.47 -13.91
C ILE A 53 11.02 -10.19 -14.77
N PHE A 54 10.86 -9.38 -15.82
CA PHE A 54 11.99 -9.00 -16.68
C PHE A 54 13.00 -8.11 -15.93
N LEU A 55 12.54 -7.07 -15.24
CA LEU A 55 13.38 -6.12 -14.52
C LEU A 55 14.15 -6.76 -13.36
N LEU A 56 13.49 -7.64 -12.58
CA LEU A 56 14.11 -8.32 -11.43
C LEU A 56 14.81 -9.63 -11.83
N GLY A 57 14.60 -10.09 -13.05
CA GLY A 57 15.28 -11.26 -13.62
C GLY A 57 16.75 -11.00 -13.92
N GLY A 58 17.51 -12.07 -14.16
CA GLY A 58 18.96 -12.01 -14.33
C GLY A 58 19.48 -11.10 -15.45
N ARG A 59 18.61 -10.73 -16.42
CA ARG A 59 18.95 -9.81 -17.52
C ARG A 59 18.54 -8.36 -17.27
N GLY A 60 17.89 -8.08 -16.14
CA GLY A 60 17.44 -6.74 -15.76
C GLY A 60 18.39 -6.08 -14.75
N ILE A 61 17.83 -5.65 -13.61
CA ILE A 61 18.59 -4.98 -12.53
C ILE A 61 19.80 -5.80 -12.05
N PRO A 62 19.73 -7.16 -11.88
CA PRO A 62 20.89 -7.94 -11.49
C PRO A 62 22.04 -7.81 -12.48
N ALA A 63 21.81 -7.82 -13.78
CA ALA A 63 22.84 -7.63 -14.78
C ALA A 63 23.52 -6.26 -14.69
N LEU A 64 22.79 -5.20 -14.31
CA LEU A 64 23.37 -3.88 -14.06
C LEU A 64 24.21 -3.86 -12.78
N LEU A 65 23.79 -4.61 -11.75
CA LEU A 65 24.55 -4.74 -10.51
C LEU A 65 25.87 -5.50 -10.73
N ASP A 66 25.85 -6.54 -11.57
CA ASP A 66 27.06 -7.29 -11.94
C ASP A 66 28.11 -6.37 -12.61
N VAL A 67 27.67 -5.41 -13.46
CA VAL A 67 28.59 -4.43 -14.11
C VAL A 67 29.29 -3.53 -13.09
N ILE A 68 28.65 -3.21 -11.96
CA ILE A 68 29.23 -2.37 -10.90
C ILE A 68 29.95 -3.19 -9.81
N GLY A 69 30.13 -4.51 -10.04
CA GLY A 69 30.90 -5.39 -9.15
C GLY A 69 30.09 -6.04 -8.03
N ILE A 70 28.75 -5.95 -8.08
CA ILE A 70 27.84 -6.63 -7.12
C ILE A 70 27.28 -7.87 -7.80
N GLU A 71 28.03 -8.96 -7.77
CA GLU A 71 27.71 -10.20 -8.47
C GLU A 71 26.76 -11.12 -7.68
N GLY A 72 25.99 -11.95 -8.40
CA GLY A 72 25.21 -13.04 -7.82
C GLY A 72 23.91 -12.62 -7.14
N VAL A 73 23.43 -11.40 -7.33
CA VAL A 73 22.20 -10.90 -6.73
C VAL A 73 20.98 -11.53 -7.42
N ARG A 74 20.18 -12.27 -6.68
CA ARG A 74 18.91 -12.83 -7.14
C ARG A 74 17.75 -12.04 -6.54
N LEU A 75 17.09 -11.23 -7.35
CA LEU A 75 15.95 -10.43 -6.92
C LEU A 75 14.61 -11.14 -7.18
N ILE A 76 14.46 -11.80 -8.34
CA ILE A 76 13.25 -12.55 -8.70
C ILE A 76 13.10 -13.83 -7.87
N ASN A 77 11.85 -14.30 -7.67
CA ASN A 77 11.51 -15.47 -6.85
C ASN A 77 11.91 -15.30 -5.38
N THR A 78 11.73 -14.09 -4.86
CA THR A 78 12.04 -13.72 -3.47
C THR A 78 10.85 -12.96 -2.84
N PRO A 79 10.74 -12.92 -1.51
CA PRO A 79 9.78 -12.05 -0.82
C PRO A 79 9.94 -10.56 -1.20
N PHE A 80 11.16 -10.13 -1.50
CA PHE A 80 11.44 -8.78 -1.96
C PHE A 80 10.75 -8.47 -3.30
N ALA A 81 10.81 -9.37 -4.29
CA ALA A 81 10.13 -9.20 -5.56
C ALA A 81 8.61 -9.05 -5.38
N VAL A 82 8.03 -9.86 -4.48
CA VAL A 82 6.61 -9.78 -4.16
C VAL A 82 6.27 -8.42 -3.51
N LEU A 83 7.07 -7.95 -2.56
CA LEU A 83 6.87 -6.64 -1.94
C LEU A 83 6.95 -5.50 -2.96
N VAL A 84 7.92 -5.52 -3.87
CA VAL A 84 8.03 -4.54 -4.96
C VAL A 84 6.77 -4.55 -5.84
N GLY A 85 6.31 -5.74 -6.24
CA GLY A 85 5.09 -5.89 -7.02
C GLY A 85 3.84 -5.37 -6.31
N ILE A 86 3.71 -5.65 -5.01
CA ILE A 86 2.62 -5.17 -4.15
C ILE A 86 2.66 -3.64 -4.04
N ILE A 87 3.81 -3.08 -3.68
CA ILE A 87 3.97 -1.64 -3.51
C ILE A 87 3.58 -0.93 -4.80
N TYR A 88 4.16 -1.32 -5.91
CA TYR A 88 3.86 -0.72 -7.20
C TYR A 88 2.39 -0.89 -7.60
N GLY A 89 1.81 -2.07 -7.37
CA GLY A 89 0.45 -2.40 -7.74
C GLY A 89 -0.60 -1.64 -6.94
N TYR A 90 -0.36 -1.41 -5.66
CA TYR A 90 -1.33 -0.82 -4.73
C TYR A 90 -1.01 0.60 -4.28
N LEU A 91 0.14 1.16 -4.72
CA LEU A 91 0.58 2.52 -4.38
C LEU A 91 -0.50 3.59 -4.60
N PRO A 92 -1.20 3.66 -5.75
CA PRO A 92 -2.23 4.67 -5.96
C PRO A 92 -3.36 4.58 -4.94
N LEU A 93 -3.82 3.38 -4.63
CA LEU A 93 -4.90 3.14 -3.65
C LEU A 93 -4.54 3.58 -2.23
N MET A 94 -3.26 3.55 -1.89
CA MET A 94 -2.74 4.07 -0.62
C MET A 94 -2.54 5.59 -0.67
N VAL A 95 -1.98 6.12 -1.76
CA VAL A 95 -1.66 7.55 -1.91
C VAL A 95 -2.92 8.41 -1.88
N PHE A 96 -3.98 8.00 -2.57
CA PHE A 96 -5.18 8.83 -2.75
C PHE A 96 -5.87 9.24 -1.45
N PRO A 97 -6.26 8.31 -0.56
CA PRO A 97 -6.93 8.67 0.70
C PRO A 97 -6.04 9.55 1.58
N ILE A 98 -4.74 9.25 1.62
CA ILE A 98 -3.77 10.03 2.38
C ILE A 98 -3.64 11.44 1.80
N PHE A 99 -3.52 11.54 0.48
CA PHE A 99 -3.46 12.83 -0.22
C PHE A 99 -4.70 13.67 0.06
N ILE A 100 -5.92 13.11 -0.07
CA ILE A 100 -7.18 13.83 0.18
C ILE A 100 -7.23 14.35 1.63
N SER A 101 -6.79 13.55 2.58
CA SER A 101 -6.76 13.94 3.99
C SER A 101 -5.76 15.09 4.22
N LEU A 102 -4.59 15.03 3.61
CA LEU A 102 -3.55 16.05 3.72
C LEU A 102 -3.87 17.32 2.94
N ASP A 103 -4.55 17.22 1.80
CA ASP A 103 -4.92 18.37 0.97
C ASP A 103 -6.04 19.23 1.59
N LYS A 104 -6.87 18.62 2.44
CA LYS A 104 -7.89 19.31 3.25
C LYS A 104 -7.33 20.01 4.48
N LEU A 105 -6.05 19.82 4.79
CA LEU A 105 -5.42 20.40 5.98
C LEU A 105 -5.27 21.89 5.81
N ASP A 106 -5.80 22.67 6.77
CA ASP A 106 -5.67 24.13 6.75
C ASP A 106 -4.19 24.53 6.93
N LYS A 107 -3.63 25.18 5.94
CA LYS A 107 -2.24 25.65 5.96
C LYS A 107 -1.96 26.64 7.11
N ARG A 108 -3.00 27.36 7.57
CA ARG A 108 -2.89 28.28 8.72
C ARG A 108 -2.44 27.56 9.98
N LEU A 109 -2.81 26.28 10.16
CA LEU A 109 -2.35 25.47 11.30
C LEU A 109 -0.84 25.24 11.26
N LEU A 110 -0.29 25.05 10.07
CA LEU A 110 1.16 24.88 9.88
C LEU A 110 1.91 26.19 10.11
N GLU A 111 1.35 27.30 9.62
CA GLU A 111 1.89 28.65 9.82
C GLU A 111 1.87 29.04 11.30
N ALA A 112 0.73 28.89 11.99
CA ALA A 112 0.61 29.16 13.42
C ALA A 112 1.57 28.32 14.27
N SER A 113 1.78 27.06 13.92
CA SER A 113 2.76 26.19 14.58
C SER A 113 4.19 26.74 14.42
N SER A 114 4.50 27.23 13.23
CA SER A 114 5.80 27.85 12.91
C SER A 114 6.00 29.15 13.69
N ASP A 115 4.97 29.99 13.79
CA ASP A 115 4.98 31.27 14.53
C ASP A 115 5.19 31.07 16.04
N LEU A 116 4.68 29.92 16.56
CA LEU A 116 4.93 29.48 17.93
C LEU A 116 6.33 28.86 18.14
N GLY A 117 7.20 28.90 17.13
CA GLY A 117 8.57 28.40 17.21
C GLY A 117 8.70 26.87 17.17
N ALA A 118 7.66 26.14 16.74
CA ALA A 118 7.75 24.70 16.62
C ALA A 118 8.68 24.31 15.46
N LYS A 119 9.59 23.37 15.70
CA LYS A 119 10.42 22.78 14.65
C LYS A 119 9.55 21.98 13.66
N PRO A 120 9.90 21.92 12.35
CA PRO A 120 9.11 21.20 11.33
C PRO A 120 8.76 19.76 11.72
N TRP A 121 9.64 19.07 12.41
CA TRP A 121 9.40 17.72 12.94
C TRP A 121 8.27 17.69 13.99
N LYS A 122 8.21 18.67 14.88
CA LYS A 122 7.12 18.78 15.88
C LYS A 122 5.79 19.08 15.22
N THR A 123 5.75 20.02 14.27
CA THR A 123 4.57 20.33 13.46
C THR A 123 4.08 19.09 12.72
N PHE A 124 4.99 18.32 12.14
CA PHE A 124 4.63 17.06 11.48
C PHE A 124 3.99 16.06 12.44
N LEU A 125 4.61 15.77 13.58
CA LEU A 125 4.10 14.76 14.53
C LEU A 125 2.84 15.20 15.27
N GLN A 126 2.69 16.50 15.57
CA GLN A 126 1.61 16.99 16.41
C GLN A 126 0.40 17.50 15.63
N ILE A 127 0.58 17.89 14.36
CA ILE A 127 -0.49 18.45 13.53
C ILE A 127 -0.72 17.59 12.29
N THR A 128 0.30 17.44 11.42
CA THR A 128 0.12 16.81 10.11
C THR A 128 -0.23 15.33 10.22
N LEU A 129 0.55 14.58 10.98
CA LEU A 129 0.35 13.14 11.13
C LEU A 129 -1.00 12.81 11.80
N PRO A 130 -1.38 13.43 12.93
CA PRO A 130 -2.67 13.16 13.55
C PRO A 130 -3.87 13.54 12.69
N LEU A 131 -3.80 14.63 11.93
CA LEU A 131 -4.88 15.04 11.03
C LEU A 131 -4.95 14.19 9.74
N SER A 132 -3.87 13.50 9.39
CA SER A 132 -3.85 12.55 8.27
C SER A 132 -4.27 11.12 8.63
N ILE A 133 -4.48 10.81 9.93
CA ILE A 133 -4.89 9.47 10.38
C ILE A 133 -6.11 8.92 9.64
N PRO A 134 -7.20 9.67 9.39
CA PRO A 134 -8.34 9.14 8.64
C PRO A 134 -7.96 8.68 7.22
N GLY A 135 -7.10 9.43 6.54
CA GLY A 135 -6.59 9.06 5.21
C GLY A 135 -5.66 7.84 5.25
N ILE A 136 -4.73 7.81 6.20
CA ILE A 136 -3.84 6.65 6.43
C ILE A 136 -4.68 5.41 6.67
N ALA A 137 -5.63 5.53 7.55
CA ALA A 137 -6.51 4.49 7.94
C ALA A 137 -7.30 3.94 6.74
N THR A 138 -7.94 4.79 5.97
CA THR A 138 -8.68 4.39 4.77
C THR A 138 -7.77 3.71 3.74
N GLY A 139 -6.58 4.27 3.48
CA GLY A 139 -5.60 3.68 2.57
C GLY A 139 -5.11 2.31 3.00
N CYS A 140 -4.76 2.16 4.29
CA CYS A 140 -4.35 0.87 4.86
C CYS A 140 -5.45 -0.17 4.76
N MET A 141 -6.69 0.21 5.06
CA MET A 141 -7.84 -0.69 4.96
C MET A 141 -8.06 -1.18 3.53
N LEU A 142 -8.08 -0.28 2.55
CA LEU A 142 -8.27 -0.63 1.14
C LEU A 142 -7.18 -1.59 0.65
N VAL A 143 -5.92 -1.25 0.90
CA VAL A 143 -4.79 -2.08 0.47
C VAL A 143 -4.78 -3.42 1.20
N PHE A 144 -5.04 -3.46 2.51
CA PHE A 144 -5.07 -4.68 3.30
C PHE A 144 -6.13 -5.66 2.82
N ILE A 145 -7.36 -5.18 2.57
CA ILE A 145 -8.47 -6.03 2.07
C ILE A 145 -8.08 -6.65 0.73
N LEU A 146 -7.55 -5.86 -0.20
CA LEU A 146 -7.16 -6.36 -1.51
C LEU A 146 -6.00 -7.36 -1.42
N LEU A 147 -5.04 -7.12 -0.53
CA LEU A 147 -3.92 -8.04 -0.31
C LEU A 147 -4.34 -9.37 0.31
N MET A 148 -5.43 -9.42 1.08
CA MET A 148 -5.95 -10.68 1.62
C MET A 148 -6.39 -11.66 0.51
N GLY A 149 -6.94 -11.14 -0.59
CA GLY A 149 -7.35 -11.92 -1.76
C GLY A 149 -6.28 -12.03 -2.86
N GLU A 150 -5.13 -11.36 -2.69
CA GLU A 150 -4.09 -11.34 -3.72
C GLU A 150 -3.45 -12.71 -3.90
N TYR A 151 -3.35 -13.17 -5.14
CA TYR A 151 -2.69 -14.44 -5.47
C TYR A 151 -1.72 -14.31 -6.65
N LEU A 152 -1.97 -13.37 -7.55
CA LEU A 152 -1.27 -13.29 -8.82
C LEU A 152 0.18 -12.82 -8.65
N ILE A 153 0.37 -11.73 -7.89
CA ILE A 153 1.70 -11.17 -7.64
C ILE A 153 2.61 -12.20 -6.92
N PRO A 154 2.17 -12.86 -5.82
CA PRO A 154 2.96 -13.91 -5.19
C PRO A 154 3.23 -15.10 -6.11
N ALA A 155 2.25 -15.52 -6.93
CA ALA A 155 2.44 -16.63 -7.86
C ALA A 155 3.48 -16.30 -8.93
N MET A 156 3.47 -15.09 -9.48
CA MET A 156 4.37 -14.70 -10.57
C MET A 156 5.75 -14.27 -10.09
N LEU A 157 5.85 -13.52 -8.99
CA LEU A 157 7.11 -12.94 -8.52
C LEU A 157 7.74 -13.71 -7.36
N GLY A 158 6.97 -14.52 -6.64
CA GLY A 158 7.42 -15.22 -5.43
C GLY A 158 8.05 -16.59 -5.67
N GLY A 159 7.91 -17.15 -6.87
CA GLY A 159 8.49 -18.44 -7.23
C GLY A 159 8.09 -19.58 -6.29
N GLY A 160 6.86 -19.58 -5.77
CA GLY A 160 6.35 -20.59 -4.84
C GLY A 160 6.87 -20.48 -3.40
N LYS A 161 7.73 -19.49 -3.10
CA LYS A 161 8.29 -19.28 -1.74
C LYS A 161 7.43 -18.36 -0.87
N VAL A 162 6.51 -17.64 -1.47
CA VAL A 162 5.63 -16.67 -0.83
C VAL A 162 4.20 -17.10 -1.08
N PHE A 163 3.45 -17.33 0.00
CA PHE A 163 2.09 -17.84 -0.07
C PHE A 163 1.13 -16.90 0.67
N PHE A 164 0.13 -16.43 -0.04
CA PHE A 164 -1.00 -15.68 0.49
C PHE A 164 -2.22 -16.60 0.62
N VAL A 165 -3.23 -16.16 1.35
CA VAL A 165 -4.49 -16.91 1.45
C VAL A 165 -5.16 -17.07 0.09
N GLY A 166 -5.06 -16.04 -0.79
CA GLY A 166 -5.50 -16.13 -2.17
C GLY A 166 -4.85 -17.27 -2.96
N ASN A 167 -3.56 -17.52 -2.78
CA ASN A 167 -2.88 -18.66 -3.42
C ASN A 167 -3.43 -20.00 -2.92
N ALA A 168 -3.68 -20.12 -1.61
CA ALA A 168 -4.26 -21.34 -1.03
C ALA A 168 -5.66 -21.62 -1.61
N LEU A 169 -6.48 -20.57 -1.79
CA LEU A 169 -7.80 -20.72 -2.43
C LEU A 169 -7.69 -21.21 -3.87
N VAL A 170 -6.79 -20.60 -4.66
CA VAL A 170 -6.57 -21.01 -6.05
C VAL A 170 -6.12 -22.47 -6.11
N ASP A 171 -5.23 -22.90 -5.24
CA ASP A 171 -4.76 -24.29 -5.20
C ASP A 171 -5.87 -25.26 -4.81
N LEU A 172 -6.74 -24.90 -3.85
CA LEU A 172 -7.86 -25.74 -3.43
C LEU A 172 -8.89 -25.90 -4.56
N PHE A 173 -9.20 -24.83 -5.30
CA PHE A 173 -10.18 -24.89 -6.39
C PHE A 173 -9.62 -25.49 -7.68
N LEU A 174 -8.44 -25.09 -8.10
CA LEU A 174 -7.90 -25.43 -9.42
C LEU A 174 -7.03 -26.67 -9.41
N GLN A 175 -6.16 -26.86 -8.40
CA GLN A 175 -5.23 -28.00 -8.36
C GLN A 175 -5.83 -29.19 -7.62
N SER A 176 -6.28 -28.98 -6.38
CA SER A 176 -6.83 -30.04 -5.55
C SER A 176 -8.27 -30.43 -5.92
N ARG A 177 -8.97 -29.58 -6.69
CA ARG A 177 -10.40 -29.73 -7.08
C ARG A 177 -11.32 -30.04 -5.88
N ASN A 178 -10.92 -29.60 -4.69
CA ASN A 178 -11.71 -29.79 -3.47
C ASN A 178 -12.62 -28.58 -3.24
N TRP A 179 -13.69 -28.52 -4.01
CA TRP A 179 -14.63 -27.39 -4.03
C TRP A 179 -15.28 -27.15 -2.66
N ALA A 180 -15.62 -28.22 -1.94
CA ALA A 180 -16.26 -28.10 -0.64
C ALA A 180 -15.33 -27.42 0.38
N TYR A 181 -14.08 -27.87 0.47
CA TYR A 181 -13.11 -27.29 1.38
C TYR A 181 -12.69 -25.88 0.93
N GLY A 182 -12.49 -25.68 -0.36
CA GLY A 182 -12.19 -24.36 -0.92
C GLY A 182 -13.28 -23.33 -0.60
N SER A 183 -14.57 -23.70 -0.72
CA SER A 183 -15.70 -22.84 -0.36
C SER A 183 -15.73 -22.50 1.12
N ALA A 184 -15.45 -23.46 2.00
CA ALA A 184 -15.38 -23.24 3.45
C ALA A 184 -14.27 -22.23 3.79
N VAL A 185 -13.08 -22.38 3.19
CA VAL A 185 -11.96 -21.45 3.38
C VAL A 185 -12.30 -20.06 2.83
N ALA A 186 -12.94 -19.97 1.65
CA ALA A 186 -13.38 -18.70 1.06
C ALA A 186 -14.37 -17.95 1.97
N VAL A 187 -15.39 -18.64 2.48
CA VAL A 187 -16.36 -18.06 3.42
C VAL A 187 -15.68 -17.60 4.70
N THR A 188 -14.78 -18.43 5.25
CA THR A 188 -14.00 -18.05 6.43
C THR A 188 -13.18 -16.79 6.20
N LEU A 189 -12.52 -16.68 5.03
CA LEU A 189 -11.76 -15.48 4.66
C LEU A 189 -12.67 -14.24 4.60
N VAL A 190 -13.84 -14.34 3.97
CA VAL A 190 -14.81 -13.25 3.90
C VAL A 190 -15.28 -12.82 5.29
N VAL A 191 -15.59 -13.77 6.18
CA VAL A 191 -15.97 -13.47 7.57
C VAL A 191 -14.83 -12.75 8.30
N VAL A 192 -13.59 -13.23 8.18
CA VAL A 192 -12.41 -12.59 8.79
C VAL A 192 -12.21 -11.16 8.24
N MET A 193 -12.38 -10.97 6.93
CA MET A 193 -12.30 -9.64 6.32
C MET A 193 -13.37 -8.71 6.87
N LEU A 194 -14.63 -9.15 6.93
CA LEU A 194 -15.74 -8.36 7.48
C LEU A 194 -15.50 -7.99 8.95
N MET A 195 -15.04 -8.94 9.76
CA MET A 195 -14.68 -8.66 11.16
C MET A 195 -13.56 -7.63 11.25
N THR A 196 -12.51 -7.77 10.45
CA THR A 196 -11.38 -6.84 10.44
C THR A 196 -11.84 -5.42 10.06
N VAL A 197 -12.67 -5.29 9.02
CA VAL A 197 -13.25 -4.03 8.59
C VAL A 197 -14.11 -3.40 9.68
N THR A 198 -14.97 -4.20 10.31
CA THR A 198 -15.88 -3.73 11.37
C THR A 198 -15.10 -3.23 12.58
N VAL A 199 -14.12 -4.00 13.05
CA VAL A 199 -13.24 -3.61 14.16
C VAL A 199 -12.46 -2.33 13.82
N TYR A 200 -11.95 -2.27 12.60
CA TYR A 200 -11.21 -1.12 12.11
C TYR A 200 -12.08 0.15 12.08
N MET A 201 -13.28 0.08 11.50
CA MET A 201 -14.24 1.19 11.47
C MET A 201 -14.63 1.65 12.88
N TRP A 202 -14.84 0.70 13.79
CA TRP A 202 -15.14 0.99 15.18
C TRP A 202 -13.98 1.71 15.89
N LEU A 203 -12.74 1.28 15.67
CA LEU A 203 -11.55 1.95 16.23
C LEU A 203 -11.41 3.38 15.72
N ILE A 204 -11.61 3.61 14.43
CA ILE A 204 -11.51 4.96 13.86
C ILE A 204 -12.64 5.86 14.36
N SER A 205 -13.86 5.37 14.44
CA SER A 205 -14.98 6.16 14.98
C SER A 205 -14.73 6.60 16.41
N ARG A 206 -14.12 5.75 17.24
CA ARG A 206 -13.72 6.12 18.59
C ARG A 206 -12.61 7.16 18.66
N LEU A 207 -11.62 7.05 17.76
CA LEU A 207 -10.53 8.03 17.68
C LEU A 207 -11.00 9.38 17.09
N GLY A 208 -12.05 9.38 16.26
CA GLY A 208 -12.70 10.59 15.74
C GLY A 208 -13.57 11.28 16.78
N ALA A 209 -14.41 10.54 17.52
CA ALA A 209 -15.33 11.07 18.50
C ALA A 209 -14.61 11.77 19.68
N SER A 210 -13.45 11.28 20.10
CA SER A 210 -12.65 11.93 21.14
C SER A 210 -12.07 13.30 20.76
N ARG A 211 -12.25 13.76 19.52
CA ARG A 211 -11.79 15.08 19.04
C ARG A 211 -12.90 16.12 18.93
N GLU A 212 -14.15 15.69 18.76
CA GLU A 212 -15.30 16.60 18.72
C GLU A 212 -15.69 17.10 20.12
N ASP A 213 -15.36 16.35 21.18
CA ASP A 213 -15.62 16.74 22.57
C ASP A 213 -14.63 17.79 23.12
N VAL A 214 -13.63 18.22 22.35
CA VAL A 214 -12.60 19.19 22.77
C VAL A 214 -12.69 20.51 21.98
N SER A 215 -13.65 20.63 21.06
CA SER A 215 -13.94 21.85 20.29
C SER A 215 -15.18 22.56 20.82
#